data_bca6289057f437db3815f50c2f619394
#
_entry.id   bca6289057f437db3815f50c2f619394
#
_cell.length_a   1.000
_cell.length_b   1.000
_cell.length_c   1.000
_cell.angle_alpha   90.00
_cell.angle_beta   90.00
_cell.angle_gamma   90.00
#
_symmetry.space_group_name_H-M   'P 1'
#
loop_
_entity.id
_entity.type
_entity.pdbx_description
1 polymer ?
#
loop_
_entity_poly.entity_id
_entity_poly.type
_entity_poly.pdbx_seq_one_letter_code
_entity_poly.pdbx_strand_id
1 'polypeptide(L)'
;MTATPGQNDKPFGLKEIIIENMAGNARVSLPAALELGFEEMVVTGEFYGNDDLQGIVTQPLGVKGTFKQGGYPLEALSLMTGHDYAVTGSTPNQVATLQGDSITYPYFKIYGKSLGDEGDDIHVKIFKAKLTSSPKGTFKRAEFFMLETEFTGVKVDGKAYDVVANETADDLPTLPDTPDALSVTTVPADAATGVVITADLTATFNNELAAGAENGVMLTTAAGVPVSYVRTISANRKVVTLNPVASLSGTTDYLLVIAGVHDVFGQTLADTVKNFTTA
;
A
#
# COMPACT_ATOMS: atom_id res chain seq x y z
N MET A 1 -16.28 4.87 36.87
CA MET A 1 -15.11 4.07 36.41
C MET A 1 -15.23 4.10 34.91
N THR A 2 -14.27 4.71 34.22
CA THR A 2 -14.18 4.60 32.78
C THR A 2 -13.78 3.17 32.46
N ALA A 3 -14.60 2.45 31.69
CA ALA A 3 -14.26 1.12 31.21
C ALA A 3 -13.01 1.21 30.31
N THR A 4 -12.12 0.24 30.44
CA THR A 4 -10.98 0.12 29.50
C THR A 4 -11.55 -0.37 28.17
N PRO A 5 -11.17 0.23 27.01
CA PRO A 5 -11.59 -0.24 25.70
C PRO A 5 -11.40 -1.75 25.54
N GLY A 6 -12.35 -2.45 24.94
CA GLY A 6 -12.33 -3.89 24.75
C GLY A 6 -12.80 -4.74 25.93
N GLN A 7 -13.14 -4.15 27.08
CA GLN A 7 -13.62 -4.92 28.26
C GLN A 7 -15.12 -5.26 28.22
N ASN A 8 -15.93 -4.37 27.68
CA ASN A 8 -17.40 -4.53 27.61
C ASN A 8 -17.99 -4.14 26.27
N ASP A 9 -17.15 -3.91 25.26
CA ASP A 9 -17.59 -3.50 23.95
C ASP A 9 -18.50 -4.55 23.33
N LYS A 10 -19.67 -4.13 22.90
CA LYS A 10 -20.68 -4.98 22.26
C LYS A 10 -20.85 -4.53 20.82
N PRO A 11 -19.97 -4.98 19.92
CA PRO A 11 -20.06 -4.60 18.52
C PRO A 11 -21.44 -5.00 17.97
N PHE A 12 -22.10 -4.06 17.34
CA PHE A 12 -23.42 -4.25 16.75
C PHE A 12 -23.41 -3.94 15.27
N GLY A 13 -23.45 -5.00 14.47
CA GLY A 13 -23.47 -4.90 13.01
C GLY A 13 -22.13 -4.55 12.41
N LEU A 14 -22.03 -4.74 11.11
CA LEU A 14 -20.89 -4.38 10.28
C LEU A 14 -21.16 -3.01 9.64
N LYS A 15 -20.29 -2.05 9.88
CA LYS A 15 -20.44 -0.69 9.32
C LYS A 15 -19.78 -0.56 7.96
N GLU A 16 -18.58 -1.10 7.82
CA GLU A 16 -17.78 -0.93 6.60
C GLU A 16 -16.77 -2.07 6.44
N ILE A 17 -16.51 -2.44 5.19
CA ILE A 17 -15.32 -3.22 4.80
C ILE A 17 -14.55 -2.41 3.76
N ILE A 18 -13.23 -2.35 3.92
CA ILE A 18 -12.30 -1.80 2.94
C ILE A 18 -11.36 -2.89 2.48
N ILE A 19 -11.17 -3.00 1.17
CA ILE A 19 -10.15 -3.82 0.54
C ILE A 19 -9.03 -2.91 0.05
N GLU A 20 -7.79 -3.26 0.36
CA GLU A 20 -6.59 -2.49 -0.03
C GLU A 20 -5.58 -3.42 -0.69
N ASN A 21 -4.94 -2.98 -1.76
CA ASN A 21 -3.83 -3.72 -2.36
C ASN A 21 -2.60 -3.72 -1.43
N MET A 22 -1.64 -4.63 -1.68
CA MET A 22 -0.43 -4.75 -0.84
C MET A 22 0.47 -3.51 -0.89
N ALA A 23 0.45 -2.78 -1.99
CA ALA A 23 1.22 -1.54 -2.15
C ALA A 23 0.65 -0.36 -1.32
N GLY A 24 -0.63 -0.43 -0.91
CA GLY A 24 -1.30 0.63 -0.14
C GLY A 24 -1.74 1.84 -0.99
N ASN A 25 -1.67 1.73 -2.31
CA ASN A 25 -2.01 2.82 -3.23
C ASN A 25 -3.38 2.67 -3.92
N ALA A 26 -4.07 1.55 -3.70
CA ALA A 26 -5.43 1.32 -4.17
C ALA A 26 -6.28 0.73 -3.04
N ARG A 27 -7.42 1.34 -2.80
CA ARG A 27 -8.33 1.00 -1.71
C ARG A 27 -9.77 1.20 -2.15
N VAL A 28 -10.61 0.23 -1.89
CA VAL A 28 -12.02 0.25 -2.26
C VAL A 28 -12.87 -0.07 -1.04
N SER A 29 -13.82 0.81 -0.72
CA SER A 29 -14.85 0.55 0.28
C SER A 29 -15.96 -0.32 -0.33
N LEU A 30 -16.47 -1.25 0.46
CA LEU A 30 -17.60 -2.10 0.12
C LEU A 30 -18.88 -1.56 0.79
N PRO A 31 -19.66 -0.69 0.08
CA PRO A 31 -20.71 0.11 0.72
C PRO A 31 -21.92 -0.72 1.17
N ALA A 32 -22.05 -1.95 0.70
CA ALA A 32 -23.16 -2.86 1.04
C ALA A 32 -22.65 -4.14 1.71
N ALA A 33 -21.61 -4.01 2.54
CA ALA A 33 -21.09 -5.11 3.32
C ALA A 33 -22.10 -5.58 4.38
N LEU A 34 -22.31 -6.89 4.47
CA LEU A 34 -23.31 -7.51 5.34
C LEU A 34 -22.69 -8.38 6.42
N GLU A 35 -21.56 -9.01 6.10
CA GLU A 35 -20.90 -9.94 6.98
C GLU A 35 -19.39 -9.94 6.73
N LEU A 36 -18.60 -9.98 7.79
CA LEU A 36 -17.18 -10.29 7.78
C LEU A 36 -16.93 -11.28 8.90
N GLY A 37 -16.71 -12.55 8.55
CA GLY A 37 -16.34 -13.61 9.47
C GLY A 37 -14.88 -14.01 9.28
N PHE A 38 -14.18 -14.30 10.36
CA PHE A 38 -12.82 -14.84 10.30
C PHE A 38 -12.53 -15.72 11.52
N GLU A 39 -11.63 -16.66 11.35
CA GLU A 39 -11.16 -17.56 12.42
C GLU A 39 -9.68 -17.86 12.24
N GLU A 40 -8.99 -18.15 13.34
CA GLU A 40 -7.59 -18.59 13.30
C GLU A 40 -7.47 -19.98 12.69
N MET A 41 -6.51 -20.14 11.81
CA MET A 41 -6.07 -21.44 11.33
C MET A 41 -5.00 -21.97 12.29
N VAL A 42 -5.27 -23.12 12.91
CA VAL A 42 -4.35 -23.75 13.86
C VAL A 42 -3.96 -25.14 13.40
N VAL A 43 -2.75 -25.54 13.76
CA VAL A 43 -2.27 -26.92 13.67
C VAL A 43 -2.04 -27.42 15.10
N THR A 44 -2.60 -28.58 15.41
CA THR A 44 -2.45 -29.22 16.72
C THR A 44 -1.65 -30.51 16.56
N GLY A 45 -0.59 -30.64 17.34
CA GLY A 45 0.15 -31.89 17.52
C GLY A 45 -0.14 -32.48 18.90
N GLU A 46 -0.41 -33.77 18.94
CA GLU A 46 -0.66 -34.51 20.15
C GLU A 46 0.46 -35.53 20.38
N PHE A 47 0.90 -35.67 21.63
CA PHE A 47 1.88 -36.66 22.06
C PHE A 47 1.26 -37.63 23.06
N TYR A 48 1.28 -38.90 22.73
CA TYR A 48 0.74 -39.98 23.55
C TYR A 48 1.89 -40.78 24.12
N GLY A 49 1.75 -41.17 25.42
CA GLY A 49 2.68 -42.08 26.10
C GLY A 49 1.89 -43.00 27.01
N ASN A 50 2.16 -44.33 26.99
CA ASN A 50 1.46 -45.34 27.79
C ASN A 50 -0.06 -45.32 27.64
N ASP A 51 -0.55 -45.12 26.40
CA ASP A 51 -1.97 -44.97 25.99
C ASP A 51 -2.68 -43.73 26.55
N ASP A 52 -1.97 -42.84 27.23
CA ASP A 52 -2.49 -41.58 27.72
C ASP A 52 -1.94 -40.38 26.91
N LEU A 53 -2.76 -39.34 26.76
CA LEU A 53 -2.36 -38.07 26.15
C LEU A 53 -1.39 -37.35 27.10
N GLN A 54 -0.13 -37.26 26.72
CA GLN A 54 0.94 -36.66 27.52
C GLN A 54 1.18 -35.17 27.21
N GLY A 55 0.79 -34.70 26.04
CA GLY A 55 0.98 -33.30 25.67
C GLY A 55 0.24 -32.92 24.40
N ILE A 56 -0.15 -31.64 24.33
CA ILE A 56 -0.77 -31.01 23.17
C ILE A 56 0.01 -29.73 22.84
N VAL A 57 0.33 -29.55 21.58
CA VAL A 57 0.90 -28.29 21.04
C VAL A 57 -0.02 -27.76 19.96
N THR A 58 -0.52 -26.56 20.14
CA THR A 58 -1.34 -25.86 19.14
C THR A 58 -0.58 -24.65 18.63
N GLN A 59 -0.41 -24.56 17.30
CA GLN A 59 0.32 -23.49 16.65
C GLN A 59 -0.59 -22.75 15.66
N PRO A 60 -0.81 -21.43 15.81
CA PRO A 60 -1.55 -20.65 14.84
C PRO A 60 -0.73 -20.45 13.57
N LEU A 61 -1.32 -20.73 12.40
CA LEU A 61 -0.69 -20.61 11.09
C LEU A 61 -1.06 -19.31 10.37
N GLY A 62 -2.30 -18.86 10.53
CA GLY A 62 -2.85 -17.72 9.82
C GLY A 62 -4.32 -17.51 10.17
N VAL A 63 -5.08 -16.95 9.27
CA VAL A 63 -6.52 -16.69 9.42
C VAL A 63 -7.24 -17.11 8.15
N LYS A 64 -8.43 -17.63 8.27
CA LYS A 64 -9.35 -17.84 7.15
C LYS A 64 -10.67 -17.15 7.45
N GLY A 65 -11.39 -16.75 6.41
CA GLY A 65 -12.65 -16.09 6.61
C GLY A 65 -13.46 -15.93 5.33
N THR A 66 -14.61 -15.33 5.53
CA THR A 66 -15.57 -15.01 4.48
C THR A 66 -16.08 -13.59 4.67
N PHE A 67 -16.45 -12.95 3.58
CA PHE A 67 -17.29 -11.77 3.64
C PHE A 67 -18.41 -11.83 2.61
N LYS A 68 -19.53 -11.20 2.95
CA LYS A 68 -20.70 -11.11 2.10
C LYS A 68 -21.05 -9.65 1.84
N GLN A 69 -21.41 -9.37 0.61
CA GLN A 69 -21.75 -8.04 0.15
C GLN A 69 -22.94 -8.07 -0.80
N GLY A 70 -23.82 -7.07 -0.66
CA GLY A 70 -24.85 -6.77 -1.63
C GLY A 70 -24.27 -6.03 -2.84
N GLY A 71 -24.74 -6.42 -4.05
CA GLY A 71 -24.25 -5.82 -5.30
C GLY A 71 -23.00 -6.48 -5.90
N TYR A 72 -22.52 -5.90 -7.00
CA TYR A 72 -21.39 -6.42 -7.76
C TYR A 72 -20.28 -5.35 -7.88
N PRO A 73 -19.38 -5.25 -6.91
CA PRO A 73 -18.35 -4.21 -6.86
C PRO A 73 -17.19 -4.54 -7.79
N LEU A 74 -17.27 -4.13 -9.06
CA LEU A 74 -16.27 -4.49 -10.08
C LEU A 74 -14.85 -4.06 -9.72
N GLU A 75 -14.69 -2.87 -9.14
CA GLU A 75 -13.39 -2.35 -8.74
C GLU A 75 -12.76 -3.18 -7.59
N ALA A 76 -13.56 -3.52 -6.56
CA ALA A 76 -13.09 -4.37 -5.48
C ALA A 76 -12.76 -5.78 -5.97
N LEU A 77 -13.55 -6.32 -6.89
CA LEU A 77 -13.26 -7.60 -7.52
C LEU A 77 -11.95 -7.56 -8.30
N SER A 78 -11.71 -6.51 -9.09
CA SER A 78 -10.42 -6.30 -9.78
C SER A 78 -9.27 -6.34 -8.81
N LEU A 79 -9.37 -5.60 -7.70
CA LEU A 79 -8.30 -5.54 -6.69
C LEU A 79 -8.03 -6.91 -6.04
N MET A 80 -9.07 -7.72 -5.81
CA MET A 80 -8.94 -9.04 -5.18
C MET A 80 -8.55 -10.15 -6.14
N THR A 81 -8.99 -10.08 -7.40
CA THR A 81 -8.76 -11.12 -8.41
C THR A 81 -7.60 -10.79 -9.35
N GLY A 82 -7.22 -9.51 -9.45
CA GLY A 82 -6.24 -9.05 -10.42
C GLY A 82 -6.77 -9.00 -11.85
N HIS A 83 -8.09 -9.09 -12.05
CA HIS A 83 -8.71 -8.94 -13.36
C HIS A 83 -8.68 -7.47 -13.80
N ASP A 84 -8.55 -7.25 -15.11
CA ASP A 84 -8.51 -5.90 -15.66
C ASP A 84 -9.86 -5.20 -15.49
N TYR A 85 -9.81 -4.02 -14.87
CA TYR A 85 -10.96 -3.14 -14.67
C TYR A 85 -10.77 -1.85 -15.46
N ALA A 86 -11.74 -1.52 -16.27
CA ALA A 86 -11.74 -0.31 -17.07
C ALA A 86 -13.08 0.42 -17.01
N VAL A 87 -13.02 1.74 -16.93
CA VAL A 87 -14.19 2.62 -17.09
C VAL A 87 -14.04 3.42 -18.36
N THR A 88 -15.04 3.36 -19.24
CA THR A 88 -15.06 4.10 -20.51
C THR A 88 -16.29 4.99 -20.58
N GLY A 89 -16.21 6.02 -21.41
CA GLY A 89 -17.29 7.02 -21.54
C GLY A 89 -17.25 8.10 -20.48
N SER A 90 -18.28 8.92 -20.43
CA SER A 90 -18.50 9.99 -19.45
C SER A 90 -19.93 9.98 -18.96
N THR A 91 -20.14 10.49 -17.73
CA THR A 91 -21.50 10.60 -17.16
C THR A 91 -22.46 11.37 -18.12
N PRO A 92 -23.69 10.83 -18.37
CA PRO A 92 -24.34 9.68 -17.75
C PRO A 92 -24.12 8.32 -18.44
N ASN A 93 -23.23 8.23 -19.42
CA ASN A 93 -23.04 7.04 -20.27
C ASN A 93 -21.71 6.31 -19.98
N GLN A 94 -21.30 6.24 -18.73
CA GLN A 94 -20.11 5.46 -18.32
C GLN A 94 -20.41 3.96 -18.36
N VAL A 95 -19.42 3.21 -18.84
CA VAL A 95 -19.44 1.74 -18.85
C VAL A 95 -18.22 1.23 -18.07
N ALA A 96 -18.47 0.49 -17.02
CA ALA A 96 -17.44 -0.21 -16.25
C ALA A 96 -17.40 -1.68 -16.69
N THR A 97 -16.22 -2.18 -16.99
CA THR A 97 -15.99 -3.57 -17.42
C THR A 97 -14.94 -4.22 -16.52
N LEU A 98 -15.14 -5.50 -16.20
CA LEU A 98 -14.16 -6.36 -15.54
C LEU A 98 -13.92 -7.56 -16.47
N GLN A 99 -12.66 -7.77 -16.88
CA GLN A 99 -12.26 -8.86 -17.78
C GLN A 99 -11.56 -9.94 -16.97
N GLY A 100 -12.05 -11.16 -17.06
CA GLY A 100 -11.52 -12.30 -16.32
C GLY A 100 -10.29 -12.93 -16.99
N ASP A 101 -9.16 -12.24 -16.98
CA ASP A 101 -7.91 -12.58 -17.67
C ASP A 101 -6.75 -12.89 -16.73
N SER A 102 -6.91 -12.66 -15.42
CA SER A 102 -5.85 -12.93 -14.42
C SER A 102 -5.58 -14.43 -14.28
N ILE A 103 -4.30 -14.78 -14.23
CA ILE A 103 -3.80 -16.15 -14.04
C ILE A 103 -3.70 -16.51 -12.54
N THR A 104 -3.43 -15.51 -11.69
CA THR A 104 -3.22 -15.70 -10.25
C THR A 104 -3.83 -14.54 -9.47
N TYR A 105 -4.59 -14.86 -8.43
CA TYR A 105 -5.13 -13.83 -7.55
C TYR A 105 -4.02 -13.15 -6.76
N PRO A 106 -4.02 -11.81 -6.65
CA PRO A 106 -3.04 -11.07 -5.85
C PRO A 106 -3.34 -11.21 -4.35
N TYR A 107 -2.39 -10.79 -3.52
CA TYR A 107 -2.63 -10.55 -2.10
C TYR A 107 -3.22 -9.16 -1.90
N PHE A 108 -4.07 -9.01 -0.87
CA PHE A 108 -4.70 -7.76 -0.47
C PHE A 108 -4.84 -7.70 1.06
N LYS A 109 -5.17 -6.53 1.58
CA LYS A 109 -5.49 -6.30 2.99
C LYS A 109 -7.00 -6.11 3.14
N ILE A 110 -7.53 -6.50 4.29
CA ILE A 110 -8.94 -6.33 4.63
C ILE A 110 -9.02 -5.50 5.90
N TYR A 111 -9.86 -4.48 5.89
CA TYR A 111 -10.24 -3.71 7.07
C TYR A 111 -11.74 -3.85 7.26
N GLY A 112 -12.18 -4.13 8.47
CA GLY A 112 -13.58 -4.19 8.86
C GLY A 112 -13.83 -3.27 10.05
N LYS A 113 -14.97 -2.60 10.08
CA LYS A 113 -15.42 -1.74 11.18
C LYS A 113 -16.79 -2.17 11.64
N SER A 114 -16.94 -2.35 12.94
CA SER A 114 -18.21 -2.54 13.64
C SER A 114 -18.38 -1.43 14.66
N LEU A 115 -19.56 -0.85 14.79
CA LEU A 115 -19.87 0.14 15.83
C LEU A 115 -20.30 -0.57 17.10
N GLY A 116 -19.90 -0.04 18.23
CA GLY A 116 -20.43 -0.40 19.54
C GLY A 116 -21.71 0.35 19.90
N ASP A 117 -22.34 -0.03 21.00
CA ASP A 117 -23.60 0.52 21.45
C ASP A 117 -23.44 1.85 22.26
N GLU A 118 -22.23 2.16 22.72
CA GLU A 118 -21.93 3.33 23.53
C GLU A 118 -21.13 4.41 22.79
N GLY A 119 -20.97 4.28 21.44
CA GLY A 119 -20.22 5.24 20.63
C GLY A 119 -18.76 4.87 20.44
N ASP A 120 -18.37 3.70 20.86
CA ASP A 120 -17.11 3.00 20.60
C ASP A 120 -17.14 2.28 19.23
N ASP A 121 -16.03 1.72 18.81
CA ASP A 121 -15.98 0.85 17.65
C ASP A 121 -14.89 -0.24 17.77
N ILE A 122 -15.05 -1.27 16.95
CA ILE A 122 -14.05 -2.33 16.80
C ILE A 122 -13.60 -2.37 15.34
N HIS A 123 -12.30 -2.27 15.16
CA HIS A 123 -11.65 -2.44 13.87
C HIS A 123 -10.96 -3.80 13.80
N VAL A 124 -11.11 -4.45 12.66
CA VAL A 124 -10.37 -5.66 12.31
C VAL A 124 -9.49 -5.37 11.12
N LYS A 125 -8.22 -5.72 11.20
CA LYS A 125 -7.28 -5.61 10.10
C LYS A 125 -6.64 -6.96 9.81
N ILE A 126 -6.78 -7.46 8.59
CA ILE A 126 -6.09 -8.64 8.09
C ILE A 126 -4.97 -8.17 7.17
N PHE A 127 -3.71 -8.45 7.58
CA PHE A 127 -2.54 -7.82 6.95
C PHE A 127 -2.24 -8.30 5.54
N LYS A 128 -2.52 -9.58 5.25
CA LYS A 128 -2.18 -10.17 3.95
C LYS A 128 -3.10 -11.35 3.67
N ALA A 129 -4.16 -11.11 2.93
CA ALA A 129 -5.16 -12.09 2.53
C ALA A 129 -5.06 -12.40 1.04
N LYS A 130 -5.56 -13.55 0.66
CA LYS A 130 -5.71 -13.98 -0.73
C LYS A 130 -7.01 -14.76 -0.86
N LEU A 131 -7.70 -14.62 -1.99
CA LEU A 131 -8.86 -15.44 -2.30
C LEU A 131 -8.49 -16.91 -2.39
N THR A 132 -9.29 -17.76 -1.78
CA THR A 132 -9.13 -19.23 -1.85
C THR A 132 -10.12 -19.88 -2.79
N SER A 133 -11.17 -19.18 -3.16
CA SER A 133 -12.14 -19.57 -4.17
C SER A 133 -12.53 -18.38 -5.03
N SER A 134 -13.08 -18.61 -6.21
CA SER A 134 -13.70 -17.54 -6.99
C SER A 134 -14.87 -16.94 -6.21
N PRO A 135 -15.02 -15.59 -6.23
CA PRO A 135 -16.22 -14.96 -5.68
C PRO A 135 -17.49 -15.55 -6.27
N LYS A 136 -18.46 -15.87 -5.42
CA LYS A 136 -19.68 -16.56 -5.80
C LYS A 136 -20.89 -15.65 -5.64
N GLY A 137 -21.79 -15.68 -6.60
CA GLY A 137 -23.07 -14.98 -6.54
C GLY A 137 -24.02 -15.50 -7.60
N THR A 138 -25.31 -15.31 -7.37
CA THR A 138 -26.35 -15.79 -8.29
C THR A 138 -27.34 -14.66 -8.56
N PHE A 139 -27.58 -14.37 -9.83
CA PHE A 139 -28.68 -13.49 -10.24
C PHE A 139 -30.00 -14.24 -10.22
N LYS A 140 -30.93 -13.80 -9.39
CA LYS A 140 -32.27 -14.38 -9.30
C LYS A 140 -33.36 -13.32 -9.51
N ARG A 141 -34.50 -13.76 -10.01
CA ARG A 141 -35.63 -12.87 -10.18
C ARG A 141 -36.19 -12.42 -8.83
N ALA A 142 -36.37 -11.10 -8.66
CA ALA A 142 -36.94 -10.48 -7.47
C ALA A 142 -36.06 -10.64 -6.18
N GLU A 143 -34.77 -10.94 -6.32
CA GLU A 143 -33.79 -10.95 -5.23
C GLU A 143 -32.61 -10.00 -5.56
N PHE A 144 -32.06 -9.38 -4.55
CA PHE A 144 -30.81 -8.64 -4.72
C PHE A 144 -29.64 -9.61 -4.90
N PHE A 145 -28.70 -9.24 -5.76
CA PHE A 145 -27.48 -10.01 -5.94
C PHE A 145 -26.63 -9.92 -4.67
N MET A 146 -26.21 -11.08 -4.19
CA MET A 146 -25.31 -11.22 -3.04
C MET A 146 -24.02 -11.88 -3.52
N LEU A 147 -22.89 -11.22 -3.25
CA LEU A 147 -21.57 -11.74 -3.49
C LEU A 147 -21.01 -12.34 -2.20
N GLU A 148 -20.57 -13.58 -2.27
CA GLU A 148 -19.87 -14.28 -1.20
C GLU A 148 -18.41 -14.54 -1.62
N THR A 149 -17.48 -14.26 -0.72
CA THR A 149 -16.05 -14.32 -0.99
C THR A 149 -15.33 -15.00 0.18
N GLU A 150 -14.50 -15.99 -0.14
CA GLU A 150 -13.68 -16.74 0.82
C GLU A 150 -12.21 -16.33 0.68
N PHE A 151 -11.53 -16.14 1.80
CA PHE A 151 -10.12 -15.77 1.82
C PHE A 151 -9.32 -16.53 2.88
N THR A 152 -8.01 -16.58 2.66
CA THR A 152 -7.04 -17.01 3.67
C THR A 152 -6.00 -15.91 3.85
N GLY A 153 -5.74 -15.55 5.10
CA GLY A 153 -4.69 -14.60 5.48
C GLY A 153 -3.46 -15.32 6.02
N VAL A 154 -2.30 -14.85 5.60
CA VAL A 154 -1.00 -15.33 6.06
C VAL A 154 -0.35 -14.30 6.98
N LYS A 155 0.57 -14.75 7.83
CA LYS A 155 1.30 -13.86 8.74
C LYS A 155 2.26 -12.94 8.00
N VAL A 156 2.30 -11.69 8.47
CA VAL A 156 3.30 -10.68 8.11
C VAL A 156 3.96 -10.27 9.44
N ASP A 157 5.26 -10.41 9.55
CA ASP A 157 6.03 -10.10 10.76
C ASP A 157 5.46 -10.78 12.03
N GLY A 158 5.02 -12.04 11.87
CA GLY A 158 4.46 -12.86 12.94
C GLY A 158 2.96 -12.63 13.24
N LYS A 159 2.31 -11.63 12.65
CA LYS A 159 0.89 -11.29 12.86
C LYS A 159 0.06 -11.62 11.63
N ALA A 160 -1.11 -12.26 11.82
CA ALA A 160 -2.07 -12.50 10.75
C ALA A 160 -3.15 -11.41 10.68
N TYR A 161 -3.57 -10.92 11.83
CA TYR A 161 -4.60 -9.89 11.97
C TYR A 161 -4.36 -9.08 13.26
N ASP A 162 -4.99 -7.90 13.33
CA ASP A 162 -5.17 -7.11 14.55
C ASP A 162 -6.66 -6.87 14.75
N VAL A 163 -7.09 -6.85 16.02
CA VAL A 163 -8.38 -6.36 16.46
C VAL A 163 -8.11 -5.17 17.37
N VAL A 164 -8.70 -4.04 17.07
CA VAL A 164 -8.53 -2.79 17.81
C VAL A 164 -9.89 -2.34 18.30
N ALA A 165 -10.02 -2.13 19.59
CA ALA A 165 -11.19 -1.51 20.20
C ALA A 165 -10.87 -0.05 20.55
N ASN A 166 -11.65 0.88 20.03
CA ASN A 166 -11.53 2.30 20.27
C ASN A 166 -12.63 2.76 21.24
N GLU A 167 -12.27 3.51 22.26
CA GLU A 167 -13.23 4.09 23.23
C GLU A 167 -14.18 5.11 22.57
N THR A 168 -13.72 5.74 21.50
CA THR A 168 -14.52 6.64 20.66
C THR A 168 -14.40 6.18 19.22
N ALA A 169 -15.52 6.10 18.52
CA ALA A 169 -15.55 5.64 17.14
C ALA A 169 -14.61 6.48 16.26
N ASP A 170 -13.76 5.81 15.52
CA ASP A 170 -12.79 6.40 14.61
C ASP A 170 -13.00 5.87 13.18
N ASP A 171 -12.54 6.58 12.18
CA ASP A 171 -12.66 6.15 10.80
C ASP A 171 -11.60 5.10 10.45
N LEU A 172 -11.99 4.13 9.58
CA LEU A 172 -10.99 3.25 8.97
C LEU A 172 -9.97 4.10 8.21
N PRO A 173 -8.71 3.66 8.15
CA PRO A 173 -7.67 4.42 7.47
C PRO A 173 -8.12 4.83 6.08
N THR A 174 -8.18 6.12 5.79
CA THR A 174 -8.44 6.65 4.45
C THR A 174 -7.25 6.34 3.53
N LEU A 175 -7.50 6.28 2.22
CA LEU A 175 -6.39 6.36 1.28
C LEU A 175 -5.63 7.66 1.55
N PRO A 176 -4.29 7.65 1.54
CA PRO A 176 -3.58 8.90 1.39
C PRO A 176 -4.13 9.60 0.14
N ASP A 177 -4.34 10.91 0.23
CA ASP A 177 -4.74 11.72 -0.92
C ASP A 177 -3.90 11.30 -2.12
N THR A 178 -4.53 11.29 -3.31
CA THR A 178 -3.79 10.97 -4.54
C THR A 178 -2.52 11.82 -4.52
N PRO A 179 -1.33 11.24 -4.48
CA PRO A 179 -0.13 12.03 -4.32
C PRO A 179 -0.01 12.99 -5.52
N ASP A 180 0.38 14.21 -5.26
CA ASP A 180 0.71 15.17 -6.32
C ASP A 180 1.68 14.52 -7.32
N ALA A 181 1.60 14.92 -8.57
CA ALA A 181 2.51 14.44 -9.61
C ALA A 181 3.96 14.54 -9.11
N LEU A 182 4.74 13.47 -9.30
CA LEU A 182 6.13 13.43 -8.86
C LEU A 182 6.92 14.59 -9.45
N SER A 183 7.51 15.39 -8.59
CA SER A 183 8.29 16.57 -8.94
C SER A 183 9.61 16.63 -8.18
N VAL A 184 10.58 17.38 -8.71
CA VAL A 184 11.90 17.53 -8.12
C VAL A 184 12.35 18.98 -8.10
N THR A 185 12.96 19.39 -6.99
CA THR A 185 13.74 20.62 -6.87
C THR A 185 15.19 20.28 -6.60
N THR A 186 16.13 21.07 -7.13
CA THR A 186 17.55 20.80 -7.02
C THR A 186 18.33 21.95 -6.40
N VAL A 187 19.38 21.62 -5.69
CA VAL A 187 20.43 22.54 -5.29
C VAL A 187 21.74 21.97 -5.82
N PRO A 188 22.44 22.66 -6.71
CA PRO A 188 22.12 23.97 -7.29
C PRO A 188 20.83 23.96 -8.14
N ALA A 189 20.19 25.14 -8.26
CA ALA A 189 19.08 25.30 -9.19
C ALA A 189 19.56 25.22 -10.65
N ASP A 190 18.63 25.03 -11.56
CA ASP A 190 18.93 25.05 -12.99
C ASP A 190 19.54 26.40 -13.41
N ALA A 191 20.56 26.39 -14.26
CA ALA A 191 21.34 27.53 -14.69
C ALA A 191 22.04 28.34 -13.57
N ALA A 192 22.23 27.75 -12.40
CA ALA A 192 22.97 28.39 -11.30
C ALA A 192 24.45 28.64 -11.68
N THR A 193 24.98 29.79 -11.30
CA THR A 193 26.38 30.17 -11.51
C THR A 193 27.08 30.44 -10.19
N GLY A 194 28.41 30.34 -10.16
CA GLY A 194 29.21 30.60 -8.96
C GLY A 194 28.99 29.58 -7.89
N VAL A 195 28.67 28.34 -8.25
CA VAL A 195 28.46 27.25 -7.29
C VAL A 195 29.79 26.87 -6.64
N VAL A 196 29.80 26.74 -5.32
CA VAL A 196 31.00 26.36 -4.58
C VAL A 196 31.48 24.99 -5.01
N ILE A 197 32.76 24.85 -5.33
CA ILE A 197 33.36 23.60 -5.87
C ILE A 197 33.33 22.41 -4.90
N THR A 198 33.06 22.64 -3.62
CA THR A 198 32.93 21.62 -2.57
C THR A 198 31.48 21.44 -2.10
N ALA A 199 30.51 22.04 -2.81
CA ALA A 199 29.13 21.95 -2.40
C ALA A 199 28.56 20.55 -2.62
N ASP A 200 27.76 20.09 -1.67
CA ASP A 200 26.88 18.95 -1.86
C ASP A 200 25.75 19.33 -2.83
N LEU A 201 25.39 18.41 -3.69
CA LEU A 201 24.31 18.59 -4.64
C LEU A 201 23.09 17.80 -4.15
N THR A 202 21.93 18.43 -4.11
CA THR A 202 20.72 17.76 -3.63
C THR A 202 19.61 17.77 -4.67
N ALA A 203 18.88 16.66 -4.74
CA ALA A 203 17.61 16.54 -5.45
C ALA A 203 16.52 16.22 -4.41
N THR A 204 15.57 17.13 -4.22
CA THR A 204 14.46 16.99 -3.27
C THR A 204 13.17 16.71 -4.01
N PHE A 205 12.55 15.58 -3.70
CA PHE A 205 11.31 15.12 -4.30
C PHE A 205 10.12 15.39 -3.38
N ASN A 206 8.97 15.69 -3.95
CA ASN A 206 7.72 15.87 -3.17
C ASN A 206 7.20 14.54 -2.60
N ASN A 207 7.39 13.41 -3.30
CA ASN A 207 6.99 12.08 -2.89
C ASN A 207 8.18 11.23 -2.44
N GLU A 208 7.90 10.18 -1.65
CA GLU A 208 8.89 9.17 -1.28
C GLU A 208 9.31 8.36 -2.50
N LEU A 209 10.60 8.18 -2.72
CA LEU A 209 11.13 7.40 -3.83
C LEU A 209 11.05 5.89 -3.56
N ALA A 210 10.73 5.11 -4.57
CA ALA A 210 10.85 3.66 -4.54
C ALA A 210 12.31 3.23 -4.32
N ALA A 211 12.50 2.04 -3.76
CA ALA A 211 13.84 1.51 -3.48
C ALA A 211 14.66 1.36 -4.78
N GLY A 212 15.84 1.95 -4.81
CA GLY A 212 16.72 1.95 -5.97
C GLY A 212 16.49 3.09 -6.96
N ALA A 213 15.37 3.83 -6.88
CA ALA A 213 15.09 4.95 -7.78
C ALA A 213 16.07 6.12 -7.60
N GLU A 214 16.70 6.25 -6.44
CA GLU A 214 17.78 7.21 -6.18
C GLU A 214 18.98 7.04 -7.13
N ASN A 215 19.15 5.87 -7.73
CA ASN A 215 20.22 5.62 -8.69
C ASN A 215 20.06 6.41 -9.98
N GLY A 216 18.87 6.89 -10.27
CA GLY A 216 18.57 7.76 -11.40
C GLY A 216 19.10 9.20 -11.26
N VAL A 217 19.62 9.60 -10.08
CA VAL A 217 20.22 10.93 -9.87
C VAL A 217 21.73 10.83 -10.07
N MET A 218 22.28 11.52 -11.07
CA MET A 218 23.68 11.40 -11.50
C MET A 218 24.31 12.75 -11.75
N LEU A 219 25.63 12.84 -11.56
CA LEU A 219 26.44 14.05 -11.85
C LEU A 219 27.41 13.76 -12.99
N THR A 220 27.42 14.65 -13.98
CA THR A 220 28.34 14.58 -15.13
C THR A 220 28.90 15.97 -15.42
N THR A 221 30.01 16.04 -16.14
CA THR A 221 30.45 17.28 -16.80
C THR A 221 29.50 17.62 -17.97
N ALA A 222 29.54 18.82 -18.48
CA ALA A 222 28.79 19.22 -19.67
C ALA A 222 29.11 18.37 -20.90
N ALA A 223 30.30 17.77 -20.96
CA ALA A 223 30.70 16.81 -22.01
C ALA A 223 30.17 15.38 -21.78
N GLY A 224 29.36 15.14 -20.72
CA GLY A 224 28.79 13.82 -20.41
C GLY A 224 29.74 12.88 -19.69
N VAL A 225 30.89 13.33 -19.20
CA VAL A 225 31.83 12.50 -18.45
C VAL A 225 31.34 12.37 -17.01
N PRO A 226 31.15 11.13 -16.47
CA PRO A 226 30.72 10.94 -15.10
C PRO A 226 31.71 11.54 -14.09
N VAL A 227 31.16 12.19 -13.06
CA VAL A 227 31.93 12.70 -11.91
C VAL A 227 31.76 11.71 -10.75
N SER A 228 32.85 11.39 -10.04
CA SER A 228 32.80 10.51 -8.89
C SER A 228 32.19 11.22 -7.68
N TYR A 229 31.19 10.60 -7.05
CA TYR A 229 30.49 11.11 -5.86
C TYR A 229 30.07 9.99 -4.92
N VAL A 230 29.80 10.33 -3.67
CA VAL A 230 29.09 9.49 -2.72
C VAL A 230 27.62 9.90 -2.73
N ARG A 231 26.74 8.95 -2.99
CA ARG A 231 25.29 9.18 -2.96
C ARG A 231 24.74 8.77 -1.60
N THR A 232 23.87 9.59 -1.03
CA THR A 232 23.07 9.27 0.15
C THR A 232 21.61 9.60 -0.09
N ILE A 233 20.71 8.90 0.60
CA ILE A 233 19.28 9.18 0.58
C ILE A 233 18.79 9.41 2.01
N SER A 234 17.91 10.39 2.20
CA SER A 234 17.30 10.67 3.51
C SER A 234 16.43 9.52 4.01
N ALA A 235 16.21 9.43 5.33
CA ALA A 235 15.40 8.38 5.95
C ALA A 235 13.96 8.32 5.40
N ASN A 236 13.36 9.46 5.04
CA ASN A 236 12.05 9.56 4.39
C ASN A 236 12.10 9.38 2.87
N ARG A 237 13.26 9.01 2.31
CA ARG A 237 13.51 8.75 0.90
C ARG A 237 13.08 9.89 -0.07
N LYS A 238 13.05 11.12 0.41
CA LYS A 238 12.66 12.29 -0.41
C LYS A 238 13.85 13.14 -0.85
N VAL A 239 15.02 13.01 -0.24
CA VAL A 239 16.19 13.81 -0.60
C VAL A 239 17.35 12.90 -0.97
N VAL A 240 17.85 13.05 -2.19
CA VAL A 240 19.07 12.42 -2.68
C VAL A 240 20.17 13.45 -2.65
N THR A 241 21.28 13.13 -1.97
CA THR A 241 22.46 13.99 -1.90
C THR A 241 23.62 13.33 -2.62
N LEU A 242 24.27 14.06 -3.50
CA LEU A 242 25.50 13.68 -4.18
C LEU A 242 26.65 14.52 -3.61
N ASN A 243 27.59 13.88 -2.93
CA ASN A 243 28.79 14.52 -2.40
C ASN A 243 29.98 14.18 -3.32
N PRO A 244 30.52 15.11 -4.11
CA PRO A 244 31.66 14.84 -4.97
C PRO A 244 32.86 14.36 -4.16
N VAL A 245 33.50 13.26 -4.61
CA VAL A 245 34.69 12.69 -3.91
C VAL A 245 35.88 13.64 -3.92
N ALA A 246 36.00 14.45 -4.96
CA ALA A 246 37.00 15.51 -5.06
C ALA A 246 36.30 16.82 -5.39
N SER A 247 36.91 17.95 -5.03
CA SER A 247 36.41 19.28 -5.41
C SER A 247 36.19 19.33 -6.92
N LEU A 248 35.06 19.89 -7.33
CA LEU A 248 34.75 20.15 -8.73
C LEU A 248 35.78 21.18 -9.30
N SER A 249 35.99 21.15 -10.60
CA SER A 249 36.83 22.17 -11.26
C SER A 249 36.14 23.52 -11.21
N GLY A 250 36.90 24.58 -10.98
CA GLY A 250 36.36 25.95 -11.01
C GLY A 250 35.95 26.38 -12.42
N THR A 251 35.02 27.32 -12.52
CA THR A 251 34.53 27.94 -13.76
C THR A 251 34.15 26.88 -14.81
N THR A 252 33.55 25.77 -14.37
CA THR A 252 33.25 24.59 -15.20
C THR A 252 31.76 24.26 -15.14
N ASP A 253 31.19 23.89 -16.28
CA ASP A 253 29.80 23.51 -16.39
C ASP A 253 29.59 22.03 -16.07
N TYR A 254 28.60 21.76 -15.23
CA TYR A 254 28.19 20.42 -14.81
C TYR A 254 26.70 20.19 -15.04
N LEU A 255 26.32 18.94 -15.20
CA LEU A 255 24.94 18.50 -15.38
C LEU A 255 24.54 17.57 -14.24
N LEU A 256 23.47 17.92 -13.52
CA LEU A 256 22.74 17.01 -12.65
C LEU A 256 21.64 16.35 -13.48
N VAL A 257 21.83 15.08 -13.79
CA VAL A 257 20.91 14.28 -14.61
C VAL A 257 20.00 13.51 -13.70
N ILE A 258 18.70 13.58 -13.92
CA ILE A 258 17.66 12.87 -13.18
C ILE A 258 16.82 12.10 -14.19
N ALA A 259 17.00 10.78 -14.23
CA ALA A 259 16.37 9.92 -15.23
C ALA A 259 15.94 8.57 -14.62
N GLY A 260 14.79 8.04 -15.05
CA GLY A 260 14.25 6.76 -14.57
C GLY A 260 13.84 6.76 -13.10
N VAL A 261 13.62 7.94 -12.52
CA VAL A 261 13.21 8.08 -11.11
C VAL A 261 11.71 7.85 -10.98
N HIS A 262 11.31 7.03 -10.01
CA HIS A 262 9.91 6.76 -9.70
C HIS A 262 9.68 6.74 -8.19
N ASP A 263 8.46 7.06 -7.79
CA ASP A 263 8.05 7.08 -6.38
C ASP A 263 7.41 5.74 -5.94
N VAL A 264 7.08 5.65 -4.66
CA VAL A 264 6.41 4.47 -4.08
C VAL A 264 4.97 4.28 -4.59
N PHE A 265 4.39 5.29 -5.24
CA PHE A 265 3.05 5.26 -5.84
C PHE A 265 3.07 4.84 -7.31
N GLY A 266 4.27 4.52 -7.87
CA GLY A 266 4.43 4.11 -9.26
C GLY A 266 4.43 5.26 -10.26
N GLN A 267 4.46 6.53 -9.80
CA GLN A 267 4.59 7.69 -10.68
C GLN A 267 6.04 7.81 -11.15
N THR A 268 6.24 8.04 -12.43
CA THR A 268 7.57 8.25 -13.02
C THR A 268 7.81 9.73 -13.29
N LEU A 269 8.95 10.24 -12.81
CA LEU A 269 9.40 11.58 -13.15
C LEU A 269 9.85 11.63 -14.62
N ALA A 270 9.42 12.65 -15.36
CA ALA A 270 9.99 12.90 -16.67
C ALA A 270 11.49 13.18 -16.54
N ASP A 271 12.29 12.53 -17.40
CA ASP A 271 13.73 12.73 -17.40
C ASP A 271 14.07 14.23 -17.52
N THR A 272 14.93 14.69 -16.62
CA THR A 272 15.29 16.11 -16.56
C THR A 272 16.79 16.28 -16.32
N VAL A 273 17.32 17.36 -16.83
CA VAL A 273 18.73 17.72 -16.68
C VAL A 273 18.78 19.15 -16.15
N LYS A 274 19.57 19.38 -15.12
CA LYS A 274 19.84 20.68 -14.52
C LYS A 274 21.30 21.03 -14.74
N ASN A 275 21.59 22.17 -15.36
CA ASN A 275 22.94 22.64 -15.54
C ASN A 275 23.34 23.64 -14.44
N PHE A 276 24.61 23.69 -14.11
CA PHE A 276 25.17 24.72 -13.23
C PHE A 276 26.64 24.95 -13.54
N THR A 277 27.14 26.16 -13.24
CA THR A 277 28.53 26.53 -13.40
C THR A 277 29.18 26.78 -12.02
N THR A 278 30.32 26.20 -11.78
CA THR A 278 31.08 26.41 -10.54
C THR A 278 31.74 27.81 -10.47
N ALA A 279 32.14 28.25 -9.28
CA ALA A 279 32.84 29.49 -9.03
C ALA A 279 34.27 29.48 -9.62
#